data_1ed2948a8668bb423283e318481aae8d
#
_entry.id   1ed2948a8668bb423283e318481aae8d
#
_cell.length_a   1.000
_cell.length_b   1.000
_cell.length_c   1.000
_cell.angle_alpha   90.00
_cell.angle_beta   90.00
_cell.angle_gamma   90.00
#
_symmetry.space_group_name_H-M   'P 1'
#
loop_
_entity.id
_entity.type
_entity.pdbx_description
1 polymer ?
#
loop_
_entity_poly.entity_id
_entity_poly.type
_entity_poly.pdbx_seq_one_letter_code
_entity_poly.pdbx_strand_id
1 'polypeptide(L)'
;MLTLEKFEEASELVKRVTNPTKLIFSDYLSEQCGAKVYLKPENMQYTGAYKIRGAYYKISTLTQEERDRGLITASAGNHAQGVAFAAKKFGCRATIVMPTVTPLIKVNRTKSYGADVVLYGDVYDDAYNYACELAEKNGYTFVHPFNDLDVAAGQGTITMEIVQELPTVDYIVVPVGGGGLITGVATLAKMLNPKIKVIGVEPAEAASMTAALQAGEVVELDSANTIADGTAVKAVGDKIFPYVQENVDRMLLVEDDELIGAFLDMVENHKMIVENSGLLSVAALKQIDCKGKKVVCILSGGNMDVITMSSIVQHGLIQRDRIFSVSVLLPDKPGELVQVAKTIADEQGNVIKLEHNQFVSTNRNAAVELRITMEAFGT
;
A
#
# COMPACT_ATOMS: atom_id res chain seq x y z
N MET A 1 -0.99 -14.74 -22.90
CA MET A 1 -1.84 -13.59 -23.27
C MET A 1 -3.01 -13.52 -22.29
N LEU A 2 -3.43 -12.33 -21.91
CA LEU A 2 -4.64 -12.13 -21.12
C LEU A 2 -5.86 -12.18 -22.03
N THR A 3 -6.82 -13.05 -21.72
CA THR A 3 -8.09 -13.21 -22.47
C THR A 3 -9.26 -13.18 -21.49
N LEU A 4 -10.47 -12.95 -21.98
CA LEU A 4 -11.67 -12.91 -21.13
C LEU A 4 -11.89 -14.27 -20.44
N GLU A 5 -11.72 -15.37 -21.18
CA GLU A 5 -11.86 -16.75 -20.65
C GLU A 5 -10.88 -16.99 -19.48
N LYS A 6 -9.64 -16.46 -19.60
CA LYS A 6 -8.65 -16.56 -18.53
C LYS A 6 -9.07 -15.80 -17.25
N PHE A 7 -9.67 -14.63 -17.42
CA PHE A 7 -10.20 -13.87 -16.28
C PHE A 7 -11.43 -14.54 -15.66
N GLU A 8 -12.30 -15.14 -16.47
CA GLU A 8 -13.45 -15.90 -15.97
C GLU A 8 -13.02 -17.13 -15.19
N GLU A 9 -12.06 -17.91 -15.72
CA GLU A 9 -11.45 -19.04 -15.00
C GLU A 9 -10.81 -18.59 -13.69
N ALA A 10 -10.00 -17.53 -13.73
CA ALA A 10 -9.37 -16.95 -12.53
C ALA A 10 -10.42 -16.54 -11.50
N SER A 11 -11.52 -15.92 -11.93
CA SER A 11 -12.59 -15.47 -11.04
C SER A 11 -13.28 -16.64 -10.34
N GLU A 12 -13.57 -17.73 -11.05
CA GLU A 12 -14.19 -18.92 -10.47
C GLU A 12 -13.27 -19.64 -9.45
N LEU A 13 -11.96 -19.64 -9.70
CA LEU A 13 -10.99 -20.26 -8.79
C LEU A 13 -10.73 -19.37 -7.55
N VAL A 14 -10.51 -18.08 -7.76
CA VAL A 14 -10.15 -17.13 -6.70
C VAL A 14 -11.28 -16.93 -5.70
N LYS A 15 -12.53 -16.92 -6.10
CA LYS A 15 -13.71 -16.88 -5.20
C LYS A 15 -13.66 -17.91 -4.06
N ARG A 16 -13.02 -19.07 -4.28
CA ARG A 16 -12.98 -20.17 -3.31
C ARG A 16 -12.09 -19.88 -2.11
N VAL A 17 -11.21 -18.88 -2.24
CA VAL A 17 -10.14 -18.60 -1.27
C VAL A 17 -10.05 -17.14 -0.84
N THR A 18 -10.83 -16.28 -1.44
CA THR A 18 -10.86 -14.86 -1.09
C THR A 18 -12.08 -14.52 -0.24
N ASN A 19 -11.92 -13.47 0.57
CA ASN A 19 -13.04 -12.84 1.25
C ASN A 19 -13.81 -11.99 0.22
N PRO A 20 -15.15 -12.09 0.15
CA PRO A 20 -15.94 -11.18 -0.69
C PRO A 20 -15.81 -9.75 -0.17
N THR A 21 -14.95 -8.97 -0.77
CA THR A 21 -14.72 -7.56 -0.43
C THR A 21 -15.74 -6.69 -1.18
N LYS A 22 -16.97 -6.67 -0.72
CA LYS A 22 -18.04 -5.88 -1.34
C LYS A 22 -17.70 -4.40 -1.39
N LEU A 23 -18.22 -3.70 -2.41
CA LEU A 23 -18.07 -2.26 -2.53
C LEU A 23 -18.72 -1.53 -1.34
N ILE A 24 -17.99 -0.60 -0.76
CA ILE A 24 -18.46 0.26 0.33
C ILE A 24 -18.65 1.66 -0.23
N PHE A 25 -19.87 2.17 -0.19
CA PHE A 25 -20.11 3.57 -0.55
C PHE A 25 -19.55 4.49 0.52
N SER A 26 -18.87 5.56 0.08
CA SER A 26 -18.27 6.55 0.96
C SER A 26 -19.01 7.88 0.82
N ASP A 27 -19.87 8.22 1.78
CA ASP A 27 -20.53 9.54 1.83
C ASP A 27 -19.48 10.65 1.91
N TYR A 28 -18.51 10.51 2.82
CA TYR A 28 -17.47 11.50 3.06
C TYR A 28 -16.67 11.86 1.79
N LEU A 29 -16.11 10.86 1.10
CA LEU A 29 -15.35 11.11 -0.13
C LEU A 29 -16.24 11.59 -1.27
N SER A 30 -17.50 11.13 -1.30
CA SER A 30 -18.47 11.54 -2.33
C SER A 30 -18.81 13.03 -2.22
N GLU A 31 -18.99 13.53 -1.01
CA GLU A 31 -19.24 14.94 -0.75
C GLU A 31 -18.04 15.82 -1.15
N GLN A 32 -16.82 15.38 -0.81
CA GLN A 32 -15.59 16.10 -1.15
C GLN A 32 -15.36 16.22 -2.66
N CYS A 33 -15.66 15.16 -3.43
CA CYS A 33 -15.38 15.12 -4.87
C CYS A 33 -16.58 15.51 -5.75
N GLY A 34 -17.79 15.63 -5.18
CA GLY A 34 -19.03 15.79 -5.95
C GLY A 34 -19.34 14.58 -6.84
N ALA A 35 -18.86 13.39 -6.47
CA ALA A 35 -18.98 12.13 -7.20
C ALA A 35 -19.70 11.08 -6.35
N LYS A 36 -19.92 9.88 -6.90
CA LYS A 36 -20.32 8.70 -6.12
C LYS A 36 -19.09 7.80 -5.95
N VAL A 37 -18.43 7.91 -4.79
CA VAL A 37 -17.20 7.18 -4.50
C VAL A 37 -17.50 5.89 -3.76
N TYR A 38 -16.94 4.81 -4.26
CA TYR A 38 -17.00 3.47 -3.67
C TYR A 38 -15.59 2.99 -3.38
N LEU A 39 -15.42 2.25 -2.29
CA LEU A 39 -14.17 1.63 -1.88
C LEU A 39 -14.23 0.12 -2.15
N LYS A 40 -13.22 -0.42 -2.82
CA LYS A 40 -13.00 -1.87 -2.96
C LYS A 40 -11.98 -2.31 -1.91
N PRO A 41 -12.43 -2.86 -0.74
CA PRO A 41 -11.59 -3.01 0.44
C PRO A 41 -10.72 -4.28 0.40
N GLU A 42 -9.75 -4.35 -0.50
CA GLU A 42 -8.81 -5.49 -0.58
C GLU A 42 -7.86 -5.59 0.64
N ASN A 43 -7.78 -4.53 1.45
CA ASN A 43 -7.16 -4.56 2.78
C ASN A 43 -7.86 -5.52 3.75
N MET A 44 -9.09 -5.93 3.46
CA MET A 44 -9.89 -6.86 4.27
C MET A 44 -9.82 -8.32 3.76
N GLN A 45 -8.92 -8.64 2.85
CA GLN A 45 -8.65 -10.03 2.47
C GLN A 45 -8.03 -10.83 3.63
N TYR A 46 -8.11 -12.16 3.57
CA TYR A 46 -7.56 -13.06 4.62
C TYR A 46 -6.08 -12.82 4.90
N THR A 47 -5.31 -12.44 3.88
CA THR A 47 -3.89 -12.07 4.02
C THR A 47 -3.68 -10.56 4.19
N GLY A 48 -4.75 -9.79 4.33
CA GLY A 48 -4.71 -8.34 4.48
C GLY A 48 -4.36 -7.56 3.21
N ALA A 49 -4.37 -8.20 2.03
CA ALA A 49 -4.11 -7.54 0.74
C ALA A 49 -4.58 -8.38 -0.45
N TYR A 50 -4.74 -7.73 -1.60
CA TYR A 50 -5.19 -8.34 -2.86
C TYR A 50 -4.27 -9.43 -3.42
N LYS A 51 -3.01 -9.47 -3.00
CA LYS A 51 -1.97 -10.38 -3.54
C LYS A 51 -2.34 -11.86 -3.48
N ILE A 52 -3.21 -12.24 -2.58
CA ILE A 52 -3.76 -13.60 -2.49
C ILE A 52 -4.39 -14.06 -3.80
N ARG A 53 -5.05 -13.16 -4.55
CA ARG A 53 -5.76 -13.45 -5.79
C ARG A 53 -4.80 -13.96 -6.87
N GLY A 54 -3.78 -13.14 -7.20
CA GLY A 54 -2.80 -13.50 -8.21
C GLY A 54 -1.91 -14.67 -7.82
N ALA A 55 -1.50 -14.74 -6.55
CA ALA A 55 -0.71 -15.87 -6.05
C ALA A 55 -1.49 -17.20 -6.17
N TYR A 56 -2.75 -17.20 -5.76
CA TYR A 56 -3.58 -18.40 -5.82
C TYR A 56 -3.85 -18.82 -7.27
N TYR A 57 -4.22 -17.90 -8.16
CA TYR A 57 -4.45 -18.24 -9.55
C TYR A 57 -3.17 -18.75 -10.22
N LYS A 58 -2.03 -18.09 -10.04
CA LYS A 58 -0.74 -18.54 -10.57
C LYS A 58 -0.43 -19.98 -10.13
N ILE A 59 -0.55 -20.29 -8.84
CA ILE A 59 -0.25 -21.63 -8.35
C ILE A 59 -1.25 -22.66 -8.89
N SER A 60 -2.50 -22.27 -9.16
CA SER A 60 -3.51 -23.16 -9.75
C SER A 60 -3.17 -23.58 -11.17
N THR A 61 -2.47 -22.71 -11.94
CA THR A 61 -2.09 -22.99 -13.33
C THR A 61 -0.87 -23.91 -13.46
N LEU A 62 -0.15 -24.14 -12.36
CA LEU A 62 1.04 -25.02 -12.34
C LEU A 62 0.63 -26.50 -12.44
N THR A 63 1.46 -27.29 -13.10
CA THR A 63 1.35 -28.74 -13.09
C THR A 63 1.59 -29.31 -11.69
N GLN A 64 1.14 -30.55 -11.46
CA GLN A 64 1.42 -31.19 -10.16
C GLN A 64 2.92 -31.34 -9.92
N GLU A 65 3.70 -31.66 -10.94
CA GLU A 65 5.15 -31.79 -10.86
C GLU A 65 5.82 -30.46 -10.44
N GLU A 66 5.40 -29.33 -11.02
CA GLU A 66 5.90 -28.00 -10.64
C GLU A 66 5.56 -27.67 -9.19
N ARG A 67 4.36 -28.01 -8.73
CA ARG A 67 3.95 -27.82 -7.34
C ARG A 67 4.75 -28.71 -6.37
N ASP A 68 5.00 -29.97 -6.76
CA ASP A 68 5.73 -30.94 -5.92
C ASP A 68 7.21 -30.56 -5.77
N ARG A 69 7.84 -29.96 -6.78
CA ARG A 69 9.19 -29.39 -6.67
C ARG A 69 9.28 -28.27 -5.64
N GLY A 70 8.20 -27.53 -5.43
CA GLY A 70 8.11 -26.43 -4.49
C GLY A 70 8.11 -25.05 -5.17
N LEU A 71 7.67 -24.06 -4.43
CA LEU A 71 7.51 -22.68 -4.88
C LEU A 71 8.52 -21.78 -4.19
N ILE A 72 8.95 -20.71 -4.86
CA ILE A 72 9.81 -19.70 -4.26
C ILE A 72 9.39 -18.29 -4.69
N THR A 73 9.59 -17.32 -3.82
CA THR A 73 9.50 -15.91 -4.15
C THR A 73 10.39 -15.06 -3.24
N ALA A 74 10.70 -13.84 -3.67
CA ALA A 74 11.32 -12.81 -2.83
C ALA A 74 10.29 -11.75 -2.50
N SER A 75 9.97 -11.60 -1.22
CA SER A 75 9.08 -10.52 -0.73
C SER A 75 9.04 -10.52 0.80
N ALA A 76 9.10 -9.34 1.41
CA ALA A 76 8.90 -9.16 2.84
C ALA A 76 7.48 -8.67 3.20
N GLY A 77 6.56 -8.57 2.23
CA GLY A 77 5.25 -7.94 2.40
C GLY A 77 4.07 -8.80 1.96
N ASN A 78 3.12 -8.15 1.31
CA ASN A 78 1.82 -8.73 0.92
C ASN A 78 1.94 -9.94 0.00
N HIS A 79 2.93 -9.93 -0.92
CA HIS A 79 3.11 -11.05 -1.84
C HIS A 79 3.62 -12.30 -1.12
N ALA A 80 4.55 -12.16 -0.17
CA ALA A 80 5.02 -13.25 0.66
C ALA A 80 3.86 -14.00 1.35
N GLN A 81 2.96 -13.25 1.97
CA GLN A 81 1.79 -13.80 2.64
C GLN A 81 0.81 -14.44 1.66
N GLY A 82 0.59 -13.78 0.51
CA GLY A 82 -0.27 -14.33 -0.56
C GLY A 82 0.22 -15.67 -1.09
N VAL A 83 1.53 -15.77 -1.38
CA VAL A 83 2.15 -17.03 -1.86
C VAL A 83 2.12 -18.11 -0.77
N ALA A 84 2.49 -17.78 0.47
CA ALA A 84 2.47 -18.72 1.59
C ALA A 84 1.06 -19.28 1.84
N PHE A 85 0.05 -18.42 1.87
CA PHE A 85 -1.34 -18.83 2.03
C PHE A 85 -1.82 -19.70 0.87
N ALA A 86 -1.56 -19.29 -0.37
CA ALA A 86 -1.98 -20.04 -1.55
C ALA A 86 -1.28 -21.42 -1.62
N ALA A 87 0.03 -21.46 -1.38
CA ALA A 87 0.78 -22.72 -1.32
C ALA A 87 0.19 -23.71 -0.29
N LYS A 88 -0.16 -23.21 0.90
CA LYS A 88 -0.83 -24.03 1.93
C LYS A 88 -2.15 -24.61 1.42
N LYS A 89 -2.94 -23.85 0.65
CA LYS A 89 -4.22 -24.34 0.10
C LYS A 89 -4.04 -25.45 -0.93
N PHE A 90 -2.93 -25.43 -1.68
CA PHE A 90 -2.58 -26.48 -2.64
C PHE A 90 -1.72 -27.61 -2.04
N GLY A 91 -1.36 -27.53 -0.76
CA GLY A 91 -0.47 -28.51 -0.11
C GLY A 91 0.97 -28.45 -0.64
N CYS A 92 1.40 -27.32 -1.22
CA CYS A 92 2.73 -27.14 -1.77
C CYS A 92 3.69 -26.56 -0.72
N ARG A 93 4.99 -26.88 -0.84
CA ARG A 93 6.02 -26.16 -0.09
C ARG A 93 6.28 -24.81 -0.73
N ALA A 94 6.44 -23.78 0.08
CA ALA A 94 6.82 -22.45 -0.37
C ALA A 94 8.01 -21.94 0.44
N THR A 95 9.03 -21.47 -0.26
CA THR A 95 10.21 -20.79 0.31
C THR A 95 10.09 -19.29 0.01
N ILE A 96 10.16 -18.48 1.03
CA ILE A 96 10.08 -17.01 0.90
C ILE A 96 11.42 -16.42 1.33
N VAL A 97 12.10 -15.74 0.40
CA VAL A 97 13.35 -15.06 0.70
C VAL A 97 13.05 -13.61 1.07
N MET A 98 13.61 -13.15 2.17
CA MET A 98 13.43 -11.78 2.71
C MET A 98 14.79 -11.19 3.08
N PRO A 99 14.98 -9.87 3.00
CA PRO A 99 16.15 -9.21 3.56
C PRO A 99 16.30 -9.49 5.07
N THR A 100 17.55 -9.52 5.54
CA THR A 100 17.88 -9.79 6.97
C THR A 100 17.29 -8.75 7.91
N VAL A 101 17.11 -7.50 7.43
CA VAL A 101 16.54 -6.37 8.15
C VAL A 101 15.00 -6.43 8.26
N THR A 102 14.35 -7.45 7.70
CA THR A 102 12.90 -7.58 7.72
C THR A 102 12.36 -7.72 9.15
N PRO A 103 11.39 -6.89 9.57
CA PRO A 103 10.82 -6.97 10.90
C PRO A 103 10.28 -8.36 11.24
N LEU A 104 10.58 -8.85 12.45
CA LEU A 104 10.19 -10.20 12.90
C LEU A 104 8.68 -10.46 12.81
N ILE A 105 7.86 -9.42 12.95
CA ILE A 105 6.41 -9.55 12.82
C ILE A 105 6.01 -10.00 11.40
N LYS A 106 6.66 -9.47 10.36
CA LYS A 106 6.42 -9.84 8.95
C LYS A 106 6.92 -11.28 8.68
N VAL A 107 8.09 -11.63 9.23
CA VAL A 107 8.66 -12.99 9.14
C VAL A 107 7.71 -14.01 9.79
N ASN A 108 7.30 -13.76 11.05
CA ASN A 108 6.46 -14.67 11.81
C ASN A 108 5.07 -14.82 11.18
N ARG A 109 4.51 -13.74 10.64
CA ARG A 109 3.23 -13.78 9.95
C ARG A 109 3.29 -14.64 8.68
N THR A 110 4.36 -14.55 7.91
CA THR A 110 4.57 -15.40 6.73
C THR A 110 4.73 -16.89 7.13
N LYS A 111 5.53 -17.17 8.18
CA LYS A 111 5.68 -18.51 8.73
C LYS A 111 4.35 -19.10 9.24
N SER A 112 3.46 -18.28 9.79
CA SER A 112 2.15 -18.76 10.28
C SER A 112 1.26 -19.32 9.18
N TYR A 113 1.48 -18.90 7.93
CA TYR A 113 0.84 -19.51 6.76
C TYR A 113 1.50 -20.81 6.30
N GLY A 114 2.59 -21.24 6.93
CA GLY A 114 3.24 -22.52 6.67
C GLY A 114 4.39 -22.47 5.65
N ALA A 115 4.89 -21.28 5.29
CA ALA A 115 6.04 -21.16 4.42
C ALA A 115 7.38 -21.22 5.18
N ASP A 116 8.40 -21.73 4.51
CA ASP A 116 9.79 -21.63 4.95
C ASP A 116 10.30 -20.22 4.63
N VAL A 117 10.85 -19.52 5.62
CA VAL A 117 11.41 -18.16 5.43
C VAL A 117 12.92 -18.22 5.53
N VAL A 118 13.59 -17.72 4.49
CA VAL A 118 15.04 -17.57 4.40
C VAL A 118 15.37 -16.08 4.45
N LEU A 119 16.22 -15.68 5.39
CA LEU A 119 16.71 -14.30 5.49
C LEU A 119 18.06 -14.22 4.79
N TYR A 120 18.19 -13.31 3.79
CA TYR A 120 19.38 -13.16 2.99
C TYR A 120 19.53 -11.73 2.43
N GLY A 121 20.74 -11.20 2.51
CA GLY A 121 21.10 -9.86 2.05
C GLY A 121 20.49 -8.74 2.89
N ASP A 122 20.85 -7.51 2.56
CA ASP A 122 20.38 -6.34 3.31
C ASP A 122 19.26 -5.59 2.59
N VAL A 123 19.17 -5.76 1.26
CA VAL A 123 18.16 -5.11 0.42
C VAL A 123 17.32 -6.13 -0.35
N TYR A 124 16.23 -5.66 -0.94
CA TYR A 124 15.31 -6.50 -1.73
C TYR A 124 16.02 -7.21 -2.88
N ASP A 125 16.93 -6.53 -3.59
CA ASP A 125 17.61 -7.07 -4.76
C ASP A 125 18.52 -8.26 -4.39
N ASP A 126 19.17 -8.22 -3.22
CA ASP A 126 19.96 -9.36 -2.72
C ASP A 126 19.07 -10.59 -2.49
N ALA A 127 17.92 -10.36 -1.81
CA ALA A 127 16.96 -11.43 -1.55
C ALA A 127 16.35 -11.98 -2.84
N TYR A 128 16.09 -11.13 -3.83
CA TYR A 128 15.55 -11.51 -5.13
C TYR A 128 16.56 -12.37 -5.92
N ASN A 129 17.80 -11.91 -6.04
CA ASN A 129 18.85 -12.64 -6.73
C ASN A 129 19.09 -14.01 -6.10
N TYR A 130 19.16 -14.06 -4.79
CA TYR A 130 19.30 -15.33 -4.06
C TYR A 130 18.10 -16.27 -4.23
N ALA A 131 16.89 -15.72 -4.30
CA ALA A 131 15.71 -16.52 -4.61
C ALA A 131 15.77 -17.12 -6.02
N CYS A 132 16.29 -16.37 -7.00
CA CYS A 132 16.50 -16.87 -8.37
C CYS A 132 17.55 -18.00 -8.39
N GLU A 133 18.67 -17.84 -7.68
CA GLU A 133 19.70 -18.89 -7.55
C GLU A 133 19.13 -20.17 -6.91
N LEU A 134 18.34 -20.04 -5.85
CA LEU A 134 17.69 -21.17 -5.21
C LEU A 134 16.65 -21.83 -6.12
N ALA A 135 15.92 -21.04 -6.92
CA ALA A 135 14.98 -21.56 -7.91
C ALA A 135 15.65 -22.45 -8.94
N GLU A 136 16.76 -22.00 -9.52
CA GLU A 136 17.55 -22.77 -10.49
C GLU A 136 18.15 -24.03 -9.86
N LYS A 137 18.80 -23.87 -8.70
CA LYS A 137 19.49 -24.97 -8.02
C LYS A 137 18.57 -26.12 -7.60
N ASN A 138 17.35 -25.78 -7.14
CA ASN A 138 16.41 -26.76 -6.58
C ASN A 138 15.24 -27.08 -7.52
N GLY A 139 15.15 -26.40 -8.67
CA GLY A 139 14.04 -26.56 -9.61
C GLY A 139 12.71 -25.98 -9.09
N TYR A 140 12.76 -25.01 -8.17
CA TYR A 140 11.54 -24.38 -7.64
C TYR A 140 10.87 -23.51 -8.70
N THR A 141 9.55 -23.43 -8.65
CA THR A 141 8.80 -22.50 -9.48
C THR A 141 8.77 -21.12 -8.82
N PHE A 142 9.33 -20.12 -9.51
CA PHE A 142 9.32 -18.75 -9.02
C PHE A 142 7.95 -18.09 -9.24
N VAL A 143 7.32 -17.63 -8.17
CA VAL A 143 6.05 -16.91 -8.22
C VAL A 143 6.35 -15.42 -8.12
N HIS A 144 6.37 -14.73 -9.28
CA HIS A 144 6.75 -13.32 -9.37
C HIS A 144 5.67 -12.40 -8.78
N PRO A 145 6.03 -11.32 -8.03
CA PRO A 145 5.07 -10.45 -7.36
C PRO A 145 4.19 -9.61 -8.30
N PHE A 146 4.58 -9.40 -9.57
CA PHE A 146 3.83 -8.59 -10.54
C PHE A 146 4.13 -8.90 -12.01
N ASN A 147 5.36 -9.32 -12.38
CA ASN A 147 5.76 -9.52 -13.77
C ASN A 147 5.41 -10.92 -14.30
N ASP A 148 4.13 -11.29 -14.16
CA ASP A 148 3.59 -12.58 -14.57
C ASP A 148 2.11 -12.41 -14.99
N LEU A 149 1.75 -12.87 -16.19
CA LEU A 149 0.40 -12.68 -16.73
C LEU A 149 -0.67 -13.52 -15.99
N ASP A 150 -0.29 -14.66 -15.39
CA ASP A 150 -1.22 -15.44 -14.58
C ASP A 150 -1.49 -14.72 -13.26
N VAL A 151 -0.42 -14.15 -12.63
CA VAL A 151 -0.58 -13.29 -11.46
C VAL A 151 -1.47 -12.10 -11.80
N ALA A 152 -1.24 -11.41 -12.92
CA ALA A 152 -2.05 -10.28 -13.35
C ALA A 152 -3.52 -10.69 -13.62
N ALA A 153 -3.76 -11.85 -14.20
CA ALA A 153 -5.12 -12.37 -14.40
C ALA A 153 -5.86 -12.58 -13.08
N GLY A 154 -5.20 -13.17 -12.09
CA GLY A 154 -5.75 -13.32 -10.74
C GLY A 154 -6.10 -11.97 -10.10
N GLN A 155 -5.25 -10.95 -10.25
CA GLN A 155 -5.52 -9.59 -9.75
C GLN A 155 -6.70 -8.93 -10.47
N GLY A 156 -6.86 -9.18 -11.76
CA GLY A 156 -7.96 -8.65 -12.58
C GLY A 156 -9.34 -9.13 -12.12
N THR A 157 -9.44 -10.20 -11.33
CA THR A 157 -10.71 -10.67 -10.74
C THR A 157 -11.40 -9.59 -9.89
N ILE A 158 -10.64 -8.62 -9.39
CA ILE A 158 -11.18 -7.44 -8.70
C ILE A 158 -12.13 -6.67 -9.61
N THR A 159 -11.77 -6.48 -10.87
CA THR A 159 -12.62 -5.80 -11.86
C THR A 159 -13.90 -6.57 -12.13
N MET A 160 -13.83 -7.92 -12.22
CA MET A 160 -15.03 -8.74 -12.39
C MET A 160 -16.03 -8.49 -11.27
N GLU A 161 -15.56 -8.47 -10.02
CA GLU A 161 -16.39 -8.18 -8.85
C GLU A 161 -16.93 -6.75 -8.87
N ILE A 162 -16.09 -5.75 -9.21
CA ILE A 162 -16.53 -4.35 -9.33
C ILE A 162 -17.66 -4.20 -10.34
N VAL A 163 -17.51 -4.75 -11.54
CA VAL A 163 -18.50 -4.60 -12.60
C VAL A 163 -19.78 -5.39 -12.29
N GLN A 164 -19.69 -6.52 -11.61
CA GLN A 164 -20.86 -7.26 -11.12
C GLN A 164 -21.68 -6.48 -10.08
N GLU A 165 -21.01 -5.77 -9.16
CA GLU A 165 -21.69 -4.99 -8.13
C GLU A 165 -22.10 -3.59 -8.61
N LEU A 166 -21.32 -2.98 -9.51
CA LEU A 166 -21.53 -1.63 -10.05
C LEU A 166 -21.34 -1.62 -11.58
N PRO A 167 -22.29 -2.17 -12.37
CA PRO A 167 -22.17 -2.25 -13.83
C PRO A 167 -21.99 -0.89 -14.53
N THR A 168 -22.31 0.18 -13.86
CA THR A 168 -22.26 1.56 -14.37
C THR A 168 -21.10 2.36 -13.80
N VAL A 169 -20.00 1.71 -13.38
CA VAL A 169 -18.78 2.36 -12.94
C VAL A 169 -18.18 3.19 -14.08
N ASP A 170 -17.78 4.43 -13.79
CA ASP A 170 -17.12 5.33 -14.74
C ASP A 170 -15.60 5.26 -14.60
N TYR A 171 -15.08 5.24 -13.37
CA TYR A 171 -13.65 5.27 -13.06
C TYR A 171 -13.26 4.17 -12.08
N ILE A 172 -12.12 3.53 -12.33
CA ILE A 172 -11.44 2.64 -11.37
C ILE A 172 -10.07 3.23 -11.11
N VAL A 173 -9.78 3.56 -9.84
CA VAL A 173 -8.53 4.16 -9.39
C VAL A 173 -7.68 3.10 -8.70
N VAL A 174 -6.46 2.89 -9.18
CA VAL A 174 -5.63 1.72 -8.87
C VAL A 174 -4.25 2.13 -8.38
N PRO A 175 -3.81 1.69 -7.18
CA PRO A 175 -2.43 1.83 -6.76
C PRO A 175 -1.47 1.07 -7.67
N VAL A 176 -0.36 1.69 -8.05
CA VAL A 176 0.63 1.13 -8.97
C VAL A 176 2.02 1.10 -8.34
N GLY A 177 2.63 -0.07 -8.36
CA GLY A 177 4.05 -0.30 -8.16
C GLY A 177 4.60 -1.00 -9.41
N GLY A 178 5.00 -2.28 -9.33
CA GLY A 178 5.50 -3.04 -10.48
C GLY A 178 4.51 -3.31 -11.62
N GLY A 179 3.24 -2.94 -11.47
CA GLY A 179 2.23 -2.92 -12.54
C GLY A 179 1.29 -4.13 -12.62
N GLY A 180 1.51 -5.20 -11.84
CA GLY A 180 0.69 -6.43 -11.96
C GLY A 180 -0.79 -6.23 -11.64
N LEU A 181 -1.13 -5.41 -10.64
CA LEU A 181 -2.53 -5.11 -10.28
C LEU A 181 -3.23 -4.33 -11.40
N ILE A 182 -2.66 -3.20 -11.80
CA ILE A 182 -3.27 -2.34 -12.81
C ILE A 182 -3.38 -3.02 -14.17
N THR A 183 -2.43 -3.89 -14.52
CA THR A 183 -2.50 -4.71 -15.73
C THR A 183 -3.75 -5.57 -15.76
N GLY A 184 -3.98 -6.33 -14.69
CA GLY A 184 -5.17 -7.17 -14.60
C GLY A 184 -6.47 -6.36 -14.59
N VAL A 185 -6.50 -5.32 -13.76
CA VAL A 185 -7.68 -4.44 -13.62
C VAL A 185 -8.01 -3.73 -14.93
N ALA A 186 -7.04 -3.09 -15.57
CA ALA A 186 -7.28 -2.28 -16.76
C ALA A 186 -7.64 -3.15 -17.97
N THR A 187 -6.89 -4.24 -18.18
CA THR A 187 -7.15 -5.14 -19.31
C THR A 187 -8.57 -5.69 -19.24
N LEU A 188 -8.99 -6.20 -18.08
CA LEU A 188 -10.36 -6.72 -17.96
C LEU A 188 -11.41 -5.62 -18.03
N ALA A 189 -11.16 -4.44 -17.46
CA ALA A 189 -12.10 -3.31 -17.56
C ALA A 189 -12.36 -2.93 -19.02
N LYS A 190 -11.31 -2.84 -19.85
CA LYS A 190 -11.45 -2.51 -21.28
C LYS A 190 -12.13 -3.63 -22.09
N MET A 191 -11.92 -4.89 -21.73
CA MET A 191 -12.62 -6.02 -22.35
C MET A 191 -14.12 -6.02 -22.05
N LEU A 192 -14.49 -5.71 -20.80
CA LEU A 192 -15.90 -5.71 -20.37
C LEU A 192 -16.64 -4.43 -20.82
N ASN A 193 -16.01 -3.28 -20.69
CA ASN A 193 -16.57 -2.00 -21.11
C ASN A 193 -15.46 -0.98 -21.37
N PRO A 194 -15.11 -0.69 -22.63
CA PRO A 194 -14.03 0.23 -22.99
C PRO A 194 -14.28 1.70 -22.55
N LYS A 195 -15.51 2.03 -22.11
CA LYS A 195 -15.83 3.37 -21.55
C LYS A 195 -15.34 3.54 -20.11
N ILE A 196 -15.08 2.47 -19.39
CA ILE A 196 -14.51 2.56 -18.04
C ILE A 196 -13.11 3.17 -18.15
N LYS A 197 -12.86 4.22 -17.38
CA LYS A 197 -11.56 4.84 -17.28
C LYS A 197 -10.77 4.24 -16.13
N VAL A 198 -9.57 3.76 -16.42
CA VAL A 198 -8.66 3.22 -15.42
C VAL A 198 -7.52 4.21 -15.18
N ILE A 199 -7.42 4.66 -13.94
CA ILE A 199 -6.42 5.64 -13.51
C ILE A 199 -5.45 4.95 -12.57
N GLY A 200 -4.17 4.91 -12.94
CA GLY A 200 -3.10 4.44 -12.09
C GLY A 200 -2.60 5.55 -11.18
N VAL A 201 -2.17 5.20 -9.97
CA VAL A 201 -1.62 6.14 -9.01
C VAL A 201 -0.33 5.60 -8.43
N GLU A 202 0.74 6.38 -8.52
CA GLU A 202 2.05 6.09 -7.94
C GLU A 202 2.43 7.12 -6.88
N PRO A 203 3.31 6.76 -5.92
CA PRO A 203 4.00 7.75 -5.11
C PRO A 203 4.91 8.60 -6.00
N ALA A 204 4.99 9.90 -5.76
CA ALA A 204 5.81 10.82 -6.56
C ALA A 204 7.29 10.41 -6.59
N GLU A 205 7.82 9.95 -5.45
CA GLU A 205 9.22 9.53 -5.30
C GLU A 205 9.50 8.09 -5.78
N ALA A 206 8.49 7.38 -6.32
CA ALA A 206 8.63 6.03 -6.87
C ALA A 206 7.77 5.83 -8.13
N ALA A 207 7.80 6.80 -9.05
CA ALA A 207 6.96 6.88 -10.25
C ALA A 207 7.54 6.08 -11.43
N SER A 208 7.85 4.81 -11.24
CA SER A 208 8.52 3.96 -12.24
C SER A 208 7.65 3.67 -13.47
N MET A 209 6.34 3.50 -13.29
CA MET A 209 5.42 3.29 -14.42
C MET A 209 5.22 4.57 -15.22
N THR A 210 5.10 5.71 -14.57
CA THR A 210 5.01 7.02 -15.24
C THR A 210 6.26 7.30 -16.06
N ALA A 211 7.45 7.05 -15.51
CA ALA A 211 8.71 7.20 -16.23
C ALA A 211 8.81 6.25 -17.43
N ALA A 212 8.41 4.98 -17.28
CA ALA A 212 8.39 4.01 -18.36
C ALA A 212 7.41 4.40 -19.48
N LEU A 213 6.20 4.88 -19.13
CA LEU A 213 5.22 5.36 -20.12
C LEU A 213 5.70 6.59 -20.90
N GLN A 214 6.42 7.50 -20.24
CA GLN A 214 7.03 8.68 -20.89
C GLN A 214 8.18 8.30 -21.81
N ALA A 215 9.00 7.31 -21.42
CA ALA A 215 10.09 6.80 -22.23
C ALA A 215 9.60 5.90 -23.40
N GLY A 216 8.40 5.31 -23.28
CA GLY A 216 7.88 4.30 -24.21
C GLY A 216 8.45 2.90 -24.02
N GLU A 217 9.32 2.71 -23.02
CA GLU A 217 9.98 1.46 -22.65
C GLU A 217 10.20 1.36 -21.15
N VAL A 218 10.49 0.16 -20.65
CA VAL A 218 10.80 -0.04 -19.23
C VAL A 218 12.11 0.64 -18.90
N VAL A 219 12.07 1.50 -17.89
CA VAL A 219 13.22 2.22 -17.35
C VAL A 219 13.38 1.92 -15.87
N GLU A 220 14.60 2.02 -15.37
CA GLU A 220 14.90 1.85 -13.95
C GLU A 220 15.16 3.21 -13.31
N LEU A 221 14.52 3.48 -12.17
CA LEU A 221 14.74 4.67 -11.36
C LEU A 221 16.00 4.50 -10.51
N ASP A 222 16.71 5.58 -10.26
CA ASP A 222 17.86 5.61 -9.35
C ASP A 222 17.45 5.23 -7.91
N SER A 223 16.27 5.70 -7.48
CA SER A 223 15.71 5.43 -6.15
C SER A 223 14.20 5.28 -6.19
N ALA A 224 13.63 4.67 -5.15
CA ALA A 224 12.19 4.57 -4.92
C ALA A 224 11.94 4.75 -3.41
N ASN A 225 12.11 5.99 -2.93
CA ASN A 225 12.06 6.31 -1.50
C ASN A 225 10.72 6.95 -1.14
N THR A 226 9.77 6.15 -0.65
CA THR A 226 8.43 6.58 -0.25
C THR A 226 7.95 5.79 0.97
N ILE A 227 7.03 6.35 1.74
CA ILE A 227 6.32 5.63 2.82
C ILE A 227 5.37 4.55 2.29
N ALA A 228 5.04 4.56 1.00
CA ALA A 228 4.21 3.56 0.33
C ALA A 228 5.04 2.34 -0.10
N ASP A 229 5.62 1.62 0.85
CA ASP A 229 6.57 0.53 0.68
C ASP A 229 6.09 -0.60 -0.26
N GLY A 230 4.78 -0.90 -0.27
CA GLY A 230 4.19 -1.90 -1.17
C GLY A 230 4.20 -1.52 -2.66
N THR A 231 4.45 -0.25 -2.99
CA THR A 231 4.55 0.29 -4.36
C THR A 231 5.92 0.89 -4.67
N ALA A 232 6.87 0.84 -3.74
CA ALA A 232 8.24 1.34 -3.91
C ALA A 232 9.06 0.41 -4.83
N VAL A 233 8.88 0.52 -6.14
CA VAL A 233 9.49 -0.33 -7.16
C VAL A 233 10.29 0.54 -8.13
N LYS A 234 11.58 0.20 -8.34
CA LYS A 234 12.46 0.95 -9.23
C LYS A 234 12.18 0.72 -10.72
N ALA A 235 11.71 -0.48 -11.08
CA ALA A 235 11.40 -0.83 -12.45
C ALA A 235 10.10 -1.64 -12.54
N VAL A 236 9.29 -1.35 -13.54
CA VAL A 236 8.05 -2.08 -13.82
C VAL A 236 8.34 -3.41 -14.54
N GLY A 237 7.37 -4.31 -14.55
CA GLY A 237 7.52 -5.59 -15.27
C GLY A 237 7.48 -5.42 -16.79
N ASP A 238 8.43 -6.00 -17.49
CA ASP A 238 8.51 -5.96 -18.96
C ASP A 238 7.36 -6.70 -19.64
N LYS A 239 6.91 -7.82 -19.05
CA LYS A 239 5.80 -8.64 -19.62
C LYS A 239 4.44 -7.96 -19.48
N ILE A 240 4.28 -7.10 -18.47
CA ILE A 240 2.99 -6.45 -18.19
C ILE A 240 2.93 -5.04 -18.77
N PHE A 241 4.05 -4.39 -19.02
CA PHE A 241 4.13 -3.02 -19.51
C PHE A 241 3.31 -2.74 -20.78
N PRO A 242 3.36 -3.61 -21.84
CA PRO A 242 2.54 -3.40 -23.05
C PRO A 242 1.04 -3.33 -22.77
N TYR A 243 0.55 -4.09 -21.78
CA TYR A 243 -0.86 -4.05 -21.40
C TYR A 243 -1.24 -2.75 -20.69
N VAL A 244 -0.30 -2.19 -19.92
CA VAL A 244 -0.51 -0.87 -19.26
C VAL A 244 -0.55 0.23 -20.32
N GLN A 245 0.39 0.24 -21.26
CA GLN A 245 0.41 1.21 -22.37
C GLN A 245 -0.91 1.20 -23.16
N GLU A 246 -1.51 0.04 -23.36
CA GLU A 246 -2.73 -0.11 -24.15
C GLU A 246 -4.00 0.26 -23.37
N ASN A 247 -4.08 -0.08 -22.08
CA ASN A 247 -5.35 -0.14 -21.37
C ASN A 247 -5.51 0.90 -20.24
N VAL A 248 -4.43 1.58 -19.82
CA VAL A 248 -4.49 2.58 -18.77
C VAL A 248 -4.70 3.97 -19.37
N ASP A 249 -5.73 4.67 -18.89
CA ASP A 249 -6.10 5.98 -19.44
C ASP A 249 -5.21 7.12 -18.93
N ARG A 250 -4.75 7.04 -17.69
CA ARG A 250 -3.96 8.10 -17.06
C ARG A 250 -3.17 7.57 -15.86
N MET A 251 -1.99 8.16 -15.62
CA MET A 251 -1.26 8.02 -14.38
C MET A 251 -1.31 9.32 -13.58
N LEU A 252 -1.38 9.21 -12.25
CA LEU A 252 -1.33 10.30 -11.29
C LEU A 252 -0.24 10.03 -10.27
N LEU A 253 0.33 11.09 -9.73
CA LEU A 253 1.34 11.06 -8.69
C LEU A 253 0.76 11.64 -7.40
N VAL A 254 1.14 11.06 -6.27
CA VAL A 254 0.71 11.46 -4.92
C VAL A 254 1.93 11.60 -4.04
N GLU A 255 2.02 12.70 -3.32
CA GLU A 255 3.07 12.95 -2.34
C GLU A 255 2.82 12.17 -1.05
N ASP A 256 3.89 11.81 -0.34
CA ASP A 256 3.80 11.06 0.93
C ASP A 256 2.94 11.78 1.99
N ASP A 257 2.98 13.11 2.03
CA ASP A 257 2.15 13.93 2.92
C ASP A 257 0.65 13.79 2.64
N GLU A 258 0.26 13.59 1.39
CA GLU A 258 -1.14 13.36 1.00
C GLU A 258 -1.63 11.98 1.47
N LEU A 259 -0.73 10.98 1.53
CA LEU A 259 -1.02 9.64 2.07
C LEU A 259 -1.27 9.69 3.57
N ILE A 260 -0.51 10.50 4.31
CA ILE A 260 -0.70 10.72 5.75
C ILE A 260 -2.10 11.31 6.00
N GLY A 261 -2.49 12.32 5.22
CA GLY A 261 -3.83 12.89 5.28
C GLY A 261 -4.92 11.87 4.99
N ALA A 262 -4.77 11.09 3.91
CA ALA A 262 -5.72 10.04 3.52
C ALA A 262 -5.82 8.93 4.58
N PHE A 263 -4.73 8.59 5.28
CA PHE A 263 -4.77 7.62 6.38
C PHE A 263 -5.71 8.08 7.51
N LEU A 264 -5.58 9.33 7.95
CA LEU A 264 -6.46 9.87 8.98
C LEU A 264 -7.92 9.89 8.52
N ASP A 265 -8.19 10.27 7.26
CA ASP A 265 -9.55 10.25 6.70
C ASP A 265 -10.16 8.84 6.72
N MET A 266 -9.38 7.81 6.41
CA MET A 266 -9.84 6.43 6.46
C MET A 266 -10.13 5.96 7.89
N VAL A 267 -9.27 6.31 8.85
CA VAL A 267 -9.47 5.96 10.26
C VAL A 267 -10.67 6.71 10.86
N GLU A 268 -10.74 8.03 10.64
CA GLU A 268 -11.76 8.89 11.27
C GLU A 268 -13.14 8.70 10.64
N ASN A 269 -13.25 8.56 9.33
CA ASN A 269 -14.55 8.52 8.63
C ASN A 269 -15.01 7.11 8.24
N HIS A 270 -14.10 6.18 7.99
CA HIS A 270 -14.43 4.81 7.54
C HIS A 270 -14.14 3.72 8.57
N LYS A 271 -13.41 4.04 9.65
CA LYS A 271 -12.98 3.08 10.69
C LYS A 271 -12.16 1.91 10.10
N MET A 272 -11.40 2.20 9.05
CA MET A 272 -10.57 1.23 8.34
C MET A 272 -9.08 1.57 8.42
N ILE A 273 -8.27 0.53 8.62
CA ILE A 273 -6.81 0.63 8.51
C ILE A 273 -6.42 0.19 7.11
N VAL A 274 -5.80 1.10 6.38
CA VAL A 274 -5.29 0.89 5.01
C VAL A 274 -3.80 1.25 5.01
N GLU A 275 -2.96 0.40 4.45
CA GLU A 275 -1.52 0.69 4.31
C GLU A 275 -1.29 1.82 3.30
N ASN A 276 -0.13 2.51 3.40
CA ASN A 276 0.15 3.69 2.58
C ASN A 276 -0.01 3.44 1.07
N SER A 277 0.46 2.30 0.57
CA SER A 277 0.27 1.92 -0.83
C SER A 277 -1.21 1.76 -1.22
N GLY A 278 -2.06 1.30 -0.30
CA GLY A 278 -3.50 1.18 -0.52
C GLY A 278 -4.24 2.51 -0.53
N LEU A 279 -3.66 3.54 0.11
CA LEU A 279 -4.23 4.89 0.19
C LEU A 279 -4.03 5.72 -1.08
N LEU A 280 -3.10 5.34 -1.97
CA LEU A 280 -2.82 6.06 -3.22
C LEU A 280 -4.11 6.37 -4.00
N SER A 281 -5.00 5.39 -4.12
CA SER A 281 -6.27 5.56 -4.87
C SER A 281 -7.21 6.58 -4.26
N VAL A 282 -7.22 6.74 -2.94
CA VAL A 282 -8.03 7.72 -2.20
C VAL A 282 -7.39 9.11 -2.25
N ALA A 283 -6.09 9.19 -1.99
CA ALA A 283 -5.35 10.46 -2.00
C ALA A 283 -5.42 11.17 -3.35
N ALA A 284 -5.39 10.40 -4.46
CA ALA A 284 -5.47 10.93 -5.81
C ALA A 284 -6.84 11.52 -6.21
N LEU A 285 -7.91 11.27 -5.44
CA LEU A 285 -9.27 11.73 -5.81
C LEU A 285 -9.35 13.24 -6.05
N LYS A 286 -8.56 14.04 -5.34
CA LYS A 286 -8.50 15.50 -5.48
C LYS A 286 -8.00 15.95 -6.87
N GLN A 287 -7.28 15.07 -7.58
CA GLN A 287 -6.68 15.34 -8.90
C GLN A 287 -7.58 14.87 -10.06
N ILE A 288 -8.72 14.24 -9.75
CA ILE A 288 -9.62 13.64 -10.74
C ILE A 288 -10.87 14.52 -10.90
N ASP A 289 -11.11 15.02 -12.12
CA ASP A 289 -12.40 15.63 -12.45
C ASP A 289 -13.46 14.52 -12.60
N CYS A 290 -14.09 14.18 -11.48
CA CYS A 290 -15.05 13.08 -11.40
C CYS A 290 -16.46 13.51 -10.97
N LYS A 291 -16.76 14.81 -11.04
CA LYS A 291 -18.08 15.34 -10.64
C LYS A 291 -19.23 14.61 -11.34
N GLY A 292 -20.17 14.10 -10.54
CA GLY A 292 -21.34 13.36 -11.03
C GLY A 292 -21.03 11.93 -11.52
N LYS A 293 -19.78 11.46 -11.42
CA LYS A 293 -19.32 10.14 -11.86
C LYS A 293 -19.38 9.11 -10.74
N LYS A 294 -19.32 7.83 -11.10
CA LYS A 294 -19.16 6.68 -10.20
C LYS A 294 -17.71 6.23 -10.22
N VAL A 295 -17.04 6.40 -9.10
CA VAL A 295 -15.61 6.13 -8.93
C VAL A 295 -15.42 4.99 -7.96
N VAL A 296 -14.59 4.01 -8.31
CA VAL A 296 -14.16 2.95 -7.39
C VAL A 296 -12.70 3.11 -7.09
N CYS A 297 -12.36 3.28 -5.81
CA CYS A 297 -10.98 3.28 -5.30
C CYS A 297 -10.62 1.90 -4.77
N ILE A 298 -9.56 1.29 -5.28
CA ILE A 298 -9.06 0.01 -4.77
C ILE A 298 -8.14 0.27 -3.57
N LEU A 299 -8.55 -0.19 -2.38
CA LEU A 299 -7.73 -0.19 -1.18
C LEU A 299 -6.89 -1.47 -1.16
N SER A 300 -5.71 -1.43 -1.76
CA SER A 300 -4.96 -2.62 -2.16
C SER A 300 -4.46 -3.51 -1.01
N GLY A 301 -4.26 -2.95 0.19
CA GLY A 301 -3.79 -3.68 1.37
C GLY A 301 -3.92 -2.88 2.66
N GLY A 302 -3.74 -3.58 3.80
CA GLY A 302 -3.81 -3.01 5.15
C GLY A 302 -2.74 -3.55 6.10
N ASN A 303 -1.69 -4.18 5.59
CA ASN A 303 -0.63 -4.80 6.38
C ASN A 303 0.41 -3.79 6.88
N MET A 304 -0.05 -2.88 7.71
CA MET A 304 0.77 -1.86 8.37
C MET A 304 1.17 -2.33 9.79
N ASP A 305 2.38 -2.05 10.21
CA ASP A 305 2.78 -2.28 11.59
C ASP A 305 2.32 -1.13 12.52
N VAL A 306 2.17 -1.45 13.80
CA VAL A 306 1.61 -0.50 14.79
C VAL A 306 2.54 0.70 15.04
N ILE A 307 3.86 0.51 14.90
CA ILE A 307 4.83 1.60 15.10
C ILE A 307 4.70 2.61 13.97
N THR A 308 4.69 2.13 12.72
CA THR A 308 4.45 2.96 11.53
C THR A 308 3.11 3.69 11.64
N MET A 309 2.05 2.99 12.04
CA MET A 309 0.72 3.59 12.25
C MET A 309 0.78 4.72 13.29
N SER A 310 1.45 4.50 14.43
CA SER A 310 1.62 5.53 15.47
C SER A 310 2.32 6.77 14.93
N SER A 311 3.39 6.57 14.15
CA SER A 311 4.14 7.68 13.54
C SER A 311 3.27 8.47 12.56
N ILE A 312 2.53 7.79 11.67
CA ILE A 312 1.65 8.43 10.68
C ILE A 312 0.54 9.23 11.38
N VAL A 313 -0.08 8.67 12.43
CA VAL A 313 -1.11 9.38 13.20
C VAL A 313 -0.53 10.67 13.80
N GLN A 314 0.65 10.60 14.42
CA GLN A 314 1.27 11.80 15.03
C GLN A 314 1.58 12.87 13.96
N HIS A 315 2.19 12.49 12.83
CA HIS A 315 2.47 13.41 11.73
C HIS A 315 1.20 14.02 11.16
N GLY A 316 0.18 13.22 10.94
CA GLY A 316 -1.08 13.71 10.40
C GLY A 316 -1.83 14.65 11.35
N LEU A 317 -1.75 14.43 12.66
CA LEU A 317 -2.31 15.36 13.66
C LEU A 317 -1.54 16.69 13.68
N ILE A 318 -0.23 16.66 13.46
CA ILE A 318 0.60 17.86 13.32
C ILE A 318 0.23 18.62 12.02
N GLN A 319 0.11 17.92 10.90
CA GLN A 319 -0.28 18.54 9.62
C GLN A 319 -1.68 19.18 9.64
N ARG A 320 -2.56 18.72 10.53
CA ARG A 320 -3.92 19.26 10.71
C ARG A 320 -3.98 20.29 11.86
N ASP A 321 -2.85 20.79 12.35
CA ASP A 321 -2.76 21.72 13.46
C ASP A 321 -3.48 21.29 14.75
N ARG A 322 -3.74 19.96 14.89
CA ARG A 322 -4.38 19.40 16.10
C ARG A 322 -3.38 19.15 17.22
N ILE A 323 -2.10 18.96 16.87
CA ILE A 323 -0.97 18.85 17.79
C ILE A 323 0.15 19.75 17.28
N PHE A 324 0.71 20.55 18.16
CA PHE A 324 1.88 21.35 17.85
C PHE A 324 2.86 21.40 19.01
N SER A 325 4.12 21.69 18.71
CA SER A 325 5.17 21.83 19.70
C SER A 325 5.76 23.23 19.67
N VAL A 326 5.90 23.83 20.83
CA VAL A 326 6.62 25.09 21.01
C VAL A 326 7.86 24.86 21.84
N SER A 327 8.94 25.57 21.52
CA SER A 327 10.16 25.61 22.34
C SER A 327 10.30 27.00 22.89
N VAL A 328 10.38 27.11 24.22
CA VAL A 328 10.47 28.38 24.94
C VAL A 328 11.77 28.38 25.75
N LEU A 329 12.57 29.42 25.57
CA LEU A 329 13.74 29.66 26.42
C LEU A 329 13.32 30.47 27.64
N LEU A 330 13.52 29.90 28.83
CA LEU A 330 13.12 30.49 30.10
C LEU A 330 14.34 30.72 30.98
N PRO A 331 14.34 31.76 31.85
CA PRO A 331 15.30 31.86 32.93
C PRO A 331 15.23 30.62 33.84
N ASP A 332 16.39 30.08 34.28
CA ASP A 332 16.41 28.95 35.22
C ASP A 332 16.08 29.43 36.64
N LYS A 333 14.79 29.68 36.88
CA LYS A 333 14.27 30.17 38.18
C LYS A 333 13.00 29.41 38.57
N PRO A 334 12.80 29.20 39.89
CA PRO A 334 11.55 28.65 40.40
C PRO A 334 10.33 29.50 39.98
N GLY A 335 9.27 28.86 39.45
CA GLY A 335 8.01 29.50 39.08
C GLY A 335 7.83 29.75 37.56
N GLU A 336 8.89 29.81 36.75
CA GLU A 336 8.79 30.09 35.31
C GLU A 336 7.95 29.02 34.59
N LEU A 337 8.17 27.72 34.86
CA LEU A 337 7.37 26.64 34.34
C LEU A 337 5.88 26.78 34.68
N VAL A 338 5.57 27.23 35.90
CA VAL A 338 4.18 27.41 36.36
C VAL A 338 3.49 28.52 35.56
N GLN A 339 4.20 29.60 35.24
CA GLN A 339 3.64 30.70 34.43
C GLN A 339 3.32 30.22 33.01
N VAL A 340 4.25 29.48 32.39
CA VAL A 340 4.01 28.94 31.03
C VAL A 340 2.83 27.96 31.02
N ALA A 341 2.80 27.03 31.99
CA ALA A 341 1.70 26.07 32.10
C ALA A 341 0.34 26.76 32.36
N LYS A 342 0.33 27.81 33.15
CA LYS A 342 -0.88 28.60 33.39
C LYS A 342 -1.33 29.34 32.14
N THR A 343 -0.43 29.97 31.39
CA THR A 343 -0.78 30.65 30.14
C THR A 343 -1.39 29.67 29.14
N ILE A 344 -0.82 28.46 29.01
CA ILE A 344 -1.36 27.42 28.12
C ILE A 344 -2.77 27.00 28.57
N ALA A 345 -2.97 26.82 29.86
CA ALA A 345 -4.28 26.45 30.41
C ALA A 345 -5.34 27.55 30.24
N ASP A 346 -4.95 28.80 30.42
CA ASP A 346 -5.84 29.97 30.24
C ASP A 346 -6.30 30.10 28.79
N GLU A 347 -5.45 29.68 27.81
CA GLU A 347 -5.75 29.62 26.39
C GLU A 347 -6.36 28.26 25.92
N GLN A 348 -6.80 27.45 26.89
CA GLN A 348 -7.44 26.14 26.65
C GLN A 348 -6.53 25.10 25.94
N GLY A 349 -5.21 25.29 25.95
CA GLY A 349 -4.26 24.30 25.45
C GLY A 349 -4.14 23.11 26.42
N ASN A 350 -4.15 21.89 25.87
CA ASN A 350 -3.91 20.67 26.66
C ASN A 350 -2.49 20.15 26.43
N VAL A 351 -1.68 20.11 27.51
CA VAL A 351 -0.29 19.64 27.41
C VAL A 351 -0.24 18.12 27.34
N ILE A 352 0.28 17.59 26.24
CA ILE A 352 0.49 16.15 26.01
C ILE A 352 1.87 15.72 26.50
N LYS A 353 2.91 16.54 26.21
CA LYS A 353 4.29 16.24 26.54
C LYS A 353 5.02 17.51 26.93
N LEU A 354 5.86 17.41 27.95
CA LEU A 354 6.70 18.49 28.39
C LEU A 354 8.13 17.98 28.65
N GLU A 355 9.09 18.63 28.01
CA GLU A 355 10.52 18.34 28.14
C GLU A 355 11.20 19.58 28.66
N HIS A 356 11.84 19.45 29.83
CA HIS A 356 12.59 20.51 30.47
C HIS A 356 14.10 20.19 30.39
N ASN A 357 14.81 20.89 29.52
CA ASN A 357 16.23 20.64 29.25
C ASN A 357 17.11 21.76 29.85
N GLN A 358 17.79 21.43 30.94
CA GLN A 358 18.72 22.32 31.60
C GLN A 358 20.14 22.32 30.99
N PHE A 359 20.43 21.42 30.05
CA PHE A 359 21.78 21.21 29.51
C PHE A 359 22.01 21.86 28.15
N VAL A 360 21.13 22.74 27.69
CA VAL A 360 21.25 23.42 26.38
C VAL A 360 22.39 24.43 26.34
N SER A 361 22.79 24.96 27.52
CA SER A 361 23.91 25.93 27.65
C SER A 361 24.88 25.52 28.72
N THR A 362 26.19 25.66 28.43
CA THR A 362 27.28 25.54 29.46
C THR A 362 27.24 26.64 30.49
N ASN A 363 26.52 27.72 30.23
CA ASN A 363 26.35 28.82 31.16
C ASN A 363 25.00 28.68 31.91
N ARG A 364 25.06 28.15 33.12
CA ARG A 364 23.87 27.91 34.00
C ARG A 364 23.02 29.16 34.30
N ASN A 365 23.52 30.36 33.99
CA ASN A 365 22.76 31.59 34.23
C ASN A 365 21.93 32.07 33.06
N ALA A 366 21.91 31.35 31.93
CA ALA A 366 21.39 31.94 30.73
C ALA A 366 19.95 31.53 30.35
N ALA A 367 19.65 30.27 30.22
CA ALA A 367 18.28 29.84 29.91
C ALA A 367 18.13 28.33 29.97
N VAL A 368 16.92 27.88 30.24
CA VAL A 368 16.45 26.49 30.13
C VAL A 368 15.53 26.40 28.92
N GLU A 369 15.68 25.39 28.10
CA GLU A 369 14.72 25.11 27.03
C GLU A 369 13.57 24.28 27.62
N LEU A 370 12.36 24.81 27.47
CA LEU A 370 11.13 24.10 27.74
C LEU A 370 10.44 23.79 26.39
N ARG A 371 10.44 22.51 26.01
CA ARG A 371 9.71 22.05 24.84
C ARG A 371 8.36 21.46 25.24
N ILE A 372 7.30 22.01 24.73
CA ILE A 372 5.93 21.65 25.09
C ILE A 372 5.20 21.21 23.86
N THR A 373 4.66 19.98 23.89
CA THR A 373 3.74 19.49 22.86
C THR A 373 2.32 19.60 23.40
N MET A 374 1.46 20.24 22.64
CA MET A 374 0.09 20.58 23.03
C MET A 374 -0.91 20.09 22.01
N GLU A 375 -2.10 19.74 22.49
CA GLU A 375 -3.29 19.55 21.68
C GLU A 375 -4.11 20.84 21.75
N ALA A 376 -4.56 21.34 20.57
CA ALA A 376 -5.48 22.45 20.48
C ALA A 376 -6.90 21.93 20.22
N PHE A 377 -7.84 22.42 21.01
CA PHE A 377 -9.26 22.16 20.81
C PHE A 377 -9.85 23.30 19.96
N GLY A 378 -9.95 23.05 18.67
CA GLY A 378 -10.62 23.92 17.73
C GLY A 378 -9.69 24.88 16.99
N THR A 379 -9.82 24.89 15.70
CA THR A 379 -9.44 25.98 14.80
C THR A 379 -10.65 26.87 14.58
#